data_498603d7df4ce93d6e3208fa7fc01ec1
#
_entry.id   498603d7df4ce93d6e3208fa7fc01ec1
#
_cell.length_a   1.000
_cell.length_b   1.000
_cell.length_c   1.000
_cell.angle_alpha   90.00
_cell.angle_beta   90.00
_cell.angle_gamma   90.00
#
_symmetry.space_group_name_H-M   'P 1'
#
loop_
_entity.id
_entity.type
_entity.pdbx_description
1 polymer ?
#
loop_
_entity_poly.entity_id
_entity_poly.type
_entity_poly.pdbx_seq_one_letter_code
_entity_poly.pdbx_strand_id
1 'polypeptide(L)'
;HGLMGKLSNFKGVYEYFPKKNYKVVIPELPIDKISILNTNVKTFAKYVFDFVKFKKLSDIILVGNSLGGHVALLFTRDYPELVKGLVITGSSGLYERSMIGDGYPKRSNYEYIKSKTEEVFYNPEIATKELVDDIFKTVNNRGKVIKILALAKSAIRHNMSEDLPKMKNKTAIIWGKQDSVTPPKVAEDFDSLLPNSELFWIDKCGHAPMMELP
;
A
#
# COMPACT_ATOMS: atom_id res chain seq x y z
N HIS A 1 4.48 0.04 -2.82
CA HIS A 1 3.42 0.87 -3.41
C HIS A 1 2.06 0.19 -3.32
N GLY A 2 0.96 0.99 -3.39
CA GLY A 2 -0.41 0.50 -3.44
C GLY A 2 -0.74 -0.24 -4.74
N LEU A 3 -1.98 -0.75 -4.83
CA LEU A 3 -2.46 -1.60 -5.92
C LEU A 3 -2.35 -0.95 -7.30
N MET A 4 -2.63 0.36 -7.39
CA MET A 4 -2.49 1.17 -8.61
C MET A 4 -1.22 2.03 -8.59
N GLY A 5 -0.34 1.82 -7.59
CA GLY A 5 0.84 2.64 -7.38
C GLY A 5 2.00 2.28 -8.31
N LYS A 6 2.91 3.24 -8.42
CA LYS A 6 4.18 3.15 -9.16
C LYS A 6 5.35 3.50 -8.24
N LEU A 7 6.57 3.23 -8.69
CA LEU A 7 7.79 3.63 -7.96
C LEU A 7 7.85 5.15 -7.73
N SER A 8 7.37 5.93 -8.70
CA SER A 8 7.32 7.39 -8.61
C SER A 8 6.49 7.93 -7.46
N ASN A 9 5.54 7.15 -6.91
CA ASN A 9 4.76 7.57 -5.75
C ASN A 9 5.63 7.85 -4.52
N PHE A 10 6.82 7.24 -4.45
CA PHE A 10 7.79 7.41 -3.36
C PHE A 10 8.93 8.37 -3.72
N LYS A 11 8.71 9.28 -4.68
CA LYS A 11 9.74 10.23 -5.12
C LYS A 11 10.33 11.01 -3.94
N GLY A 12 9.51 11.61 -3.09
CA GLY A 12 9.96 12.35 -1.90
C GLY A 12 10.83 11.49 -0.98
N VAL A 13 10.44 10.22 -0.78
CA VAL A 13 11.19 9.29 0.09
C VAL A 13 12.59 9.01 -0.49
N TYR A 14 12.70 8.66 -1.78
CA TYR A 14 14.03 8.34 -2.34
C TYR A 14 14.88 9.58 -2.65
N GLU A 15 14.33 10.77 -2.67
CA GLU A 15 15.10 12.01 -2.78
C GLU A 15 15.57 12.56 -1.43
N TYR A 16 14.81 12.32 -0.35
CA TYR A 16 15.09 12.85 0.98
C TYR A 16 16.02 11.95 1.79
N PHE A 17 15.69 10.67 1.94
CA PHE A 17 16.37 9.79 2.89
C PHE A 17 17.84 9.47 2.54
N PRO A 18 18.27 9.43 1.26
CA PRO A 18 19.70 9.32 0.96
C PRO A 18 20.54 10.48 1.50
N LYS A 19 19.97 11.69 1.58
CA LYS A 19 20.61 12.87 2.20
C LYS A 19 20.76 12.73 3.72
N LYS A 20 20.07 11.76 4.34
CA LYS A 20 20.13 11.42 5.76
C LYS A 20 20.88 10.11 6.01
N ASN A 21 21.77 9.72 5.08
CA ASN A 21 22.58 8.50 5.15
C ASN A 21 21.79 7.17 5.16
N TYR A 22 20.56 7.17 4.61
CA TYR A 22 19.82 5.94 4.38
C TYR A 22 19.98 5.48 2.94
N LYS A 23 20.17 4.18 2.73
CA LYS A 23 20.05 3.57 1.42
C LYS A 23 18.59 3.26 1.15
N VAL A 24 17.99 3.92 0.17
CA VAL A 24 16.61 3.65 -0.24
C VAL A 24 16.59 2.67 -1.40
N VAL A 25 15.75 1.64 -1.29
CA VAL A 25 15.56 0.62 -2.32
C VAL A 25 14.05 0.37 -2.47
N ILE A 26 13.53 0.47 -3.68
CA ILE A 26 12.11 0.34 -3.95
C ILE A 26 11.89 -0.82 -4.94
N PRO A 27 11.48 -2.02 -4.49
CA PRO A 27 11.12 -3.09 -5.41
C PRO A 27 9.77 -2.79 -6.09
N GLU A 28 9.72 -2.96 -7.40
CA GLU A 28 8.45 -2.95 -8.13
C GLU A 28 7.73 -4.27 -7.89
N LEU A 29 6.52 -4.21 -7.33
CA LEU A 29 5.70 -5.41 -7.18
C LEU A 29 5.25 -5.93 -8.54
N PRO A 30 5.48 -7.22 -8.86
CA PRO A 30 5.30 -7.76 -10.21
C PRO A 30 3.83 -8.08 -10.54
N ILE A 31 2.90 -7.15 -10.25
CA ILE A 31 1.44 -7.38 -10.40
C ILE A 31 1.08 -7.84 -11.81
N ASP A 32 1.67 -7.20 -12.81
CA ASP A 32 1.38 -7.52 -14.22
C ASP A 32 2.16 -8.71 -14.76
N LYS A 33 3.24 -9.13 -14.10
CA LYS A 33 4.22 -10.11 -14.62
C LYS A 33 4.00 -11.54 -14.12
N ILE A 34 3.23 -11.72 -13.03
CA ILE A 34 2.98 -13.05 -12.46
C ILE A 34 1.67 -13.65 -12.97
N SER A 35 1.54 -14.97 -12.88
CA SER A 35 0.31 -15.67 -13.24
C SER A 35 -0.82 -15.33 -12.26
N ILE A 36 -2.07 -15.46 -12.71
CA ILE A 36 -3.25 -15.19 -11.86
C ILE A 36 -3.27 -16.09 -10.60
N LEU A 37 -2.79 -17.32 -10.71
CA LEU A 37 -2.74 -18.28 -9.59
C LEU A 37 -1.78 -17.82 -8.48
N ASN A 38 -0.73 -17.09 -8.85
CA ASN A 38 0.26 -16.55 -7.92
C ASN A 38 -0.04 -15.11 -7.48
N THR A 39 -1.13 -14.52 -7.98
CA THR A 39 -1.50 -13.14 -7.68
C THR A 39 -2.20 -13.08 -6.30
N ASN A 40 -1.40 -13.02 -5.24
CA ASN A 40 -1.87 -12.91 -3.86
C ASN A 40 -0.82 -12.18 -2.98
N VAL A 41 -1.26 -11.64 -1.84
CA VAL A 41 -0.42 -10.83 -0.96
C VAL A 41 0.74 -11.60 -0.33
N LYS A 42 0.58 -12.92 -0.06
CA LYS A 42 1.67 -13.75 0.47
C LYS A 42 2.78 -13.96 -0.55
N THR A 43 2.41 -14.17 -1.82
CA THR A 43 3.40 -14.25 -2.91
C THR A 43 4.20 -12.97 -3.02
N PHE A 44 3.59 -11.82 -2.81
CA PHE A 44 4.30 -10.55 -2.84
C PHE A 44 5.20 -10.37 -1.63
N ALA A 45 4.78 -10.78 -0.43
CA ALA A 45 5.66 -10.79 0.74
C ALA A 45 6.89 -11.69 0.50
N LYS A 46 6.68 -12.88 -0.07
CA LYS A 46 7.79 -13.75 -0.46
C LYS A 46 8.68 -13.13 -1.56
N TYR A 47 8.11 -12.47 -2.54
CA TYR A 47 8.89 -11.75 -3.56
C TYR A 47 9.78 -10.68 -2.94
N VAL A 48 9.26 -9.92 -1.97
CA VAL A 48 10.06 -8.94 -1.22
C VAL A 48 11.16 -9.64 -0.42
N PHE A 49 10.88 -10.79 0.20
CA PHE A 49 11.89 -11.59 0.89
C PHE A 49 13.01 -12.04 -0.06
N ASP A 50 12.66 -12.62 -1.20
CA ASP A 50 13.66 -13.07 -2.19
C ASP A 50 14.50 -11.89 -2.70
N PHE A 51 13.89 -10.72 -2.88
CA PHE A 51 14.58 -9.48 -3.23
C PHE A 51 15.55 -9.02 -2.12
N VAL A 52 15.12 -9.02 -0.85
CA VAL A 52 15.95 -8.66 0.31
C VAL A 52 17.16 -9.60 0.40
N LYS A 53 16.96 -10.90 0.23
CA LYS A 53 18.04 -11.91 0.22
C LYS A 53 18.98 -11.70 -0.96
N PHE A 54 18.45 -11.47 -2.16
CA PHE A 54 19.26 -11.22 -3.37
C PHE A 54 20.14 -9.98 -3.22
N LYS A 55 19.60 -8.91 -2.62
CA LYS A 55 20.33 -7.66 -2.35
C LYS A 55 21.20 -7.72 -1.08
N LYS A 56 21.18 -8.84 -0.35
CA LYS A 56 21.89 -9.02 0.93
C LYS A 56 21.61 -7.88 1.92
N LEU A 57 20.34 -7.52 2.07
CA LEU A 57 19.92 -6.46 3.00
C LEU A 57 19.64 -7.05 4.37
N SER A 58 19.97 -6.31 5.42
CA SER A 58 19.69 -6.60 6.83
C SER A 58 19.24 -5.30 7.53
N ASP A 59 18.67 -5.41 8.70
CA ASP A 59 18.26 -4.25 9.53
C ASP A 59 17.42 -3.23 8.75
N ILE A 60 16.48 -3.74 7.95
CA ILE A 60 15.69 -2.93 7.03
C ILE A 60 14.58 -2.18 7.73
N ILE A 61 14.30 -0.98 7.28
CA ILE A 61 13.04 -0.27 7.57
C ILE A 61 12.14 -0.46 6.37
N LEU A 62 11.03 -1.16 6.58
CA LEU A 62 10.01 -1.34 5.55
C LEU A 62 9.06 -0.15 5.54
N VAL A 63 8.77 0.37 4.36
CA VAL A 63 7.78 1.44 4.18
C VAL A 63 6.75 0.96 3.17
N GLY A 64 5.48 0.92 3.54
CA GLY A 64 4.42 0.44 2.67
C GLY A 64 3.15 1.27 2.73
N ASN A 65 2.57 1.54 1.55
CA ASN A 65 1.27 2.19 1.42
C ASN A 65 0.22 1.19 0.89
N SER A 66 -0.96 1.20 1.48
CA SER A 66 -2.11 0.43 1.01
C SER A 66 -1.77 -1.08 0.90
N LEU A 67 -1.89 -1.69 -0.28
CA LEU A 67 -1.43 -3.06 -0.55
C LEU A 67 0.04 -3.27 -0.15
N GLY A 68 0.92 -2.29 -0.41
CA GLY A 68 2.32 -2.34 -0.01
C GLY A 68 2.51 -2.39 1.50
N GLY A 69 1.64 -1.74 2.27
CA GLY A 69 1.59 -1.83 3.73
C GLY A 69 1.24 -3.24 4.19
N HIS A 70 0.22 -3.85 3.59
CA HIS A 70 -0.16 -5.24 3.88
C HIS A 70 0.98 -6.23 3.56
N VAL A 71 1.63 -6.07 2.41
CA VAL A 71 2.81 -6.88 2.06
C VAL A 71 3.94 -6.70 3.08
N ALA A 72 4.18 -5.47 3.54
CA ALA A 72 5.19 -5.18 4.56
C ALA A 72 4.83 -5.79 5.93
N LEU A 73 3.54 -5.77 6.32
CA LEU A 73 3.04 -6.45 7.53
C LEU A 73 3.27 -7.95 7.46
N LEU A 74 2.88 -8.61 6.37
CA LEU A 74 3.09 -10.04 6.16
C LEU A 74 4.58 -10.40 6.17
N PHE A 75 5.42 -9.60 5.52
CA PHE A 75 6.87 -9.77 5.55
C PHE A 75 7.41 -9.67 6.98
N THR A 76 7.01 -8.64 7.73
CA THR A 76 7.47 -8.41 9.10
C THR A 76 7.02 -9.54 10.04
N ARG A 77 5.81 -10.06 9.86
CA ARG A 77 5.33 -11.24 10.61
C ARG A 77 6.19 -12.48 10.35
N ASP A 78 6.51 -12.73 9.07
CA ASP A 78 7.18 -13.96 8.65
C ASP A 78 8.71 -13.90 8.85
N TYR A 79 9.30 -12.69 8.87
CA TYR A 79 10.76 -12.45 8.96
C TYR A 79 11.09 -11.28 9.90
N PRO A 80 10.62 -11.31 11.16
CA PRO A 80 10.76 -10.17 12.08
C PRO A 80 12.20 -9.77 12.36
N GLU A 81 13.14 -10.74 12.30
CA GLU A 81 14.57 -10.53 12.56
C GLU A 81 15.26 -9.68 11.49
N LEU A 82 14.70 -9.59 10.30
CA LEU A 82 15.24 -8.75 9.21
C LEU A 82 14.76 -7.30 9.31
N VAL A 83 13.71 -7.03 10.09
CA VAL A 83 13.00 -5.75 10.14
C VAL A 83 13.38 -4.96 11.38
N LYS A 84 14.15 -3.89 11.20
CA LYS A 84 14.49 -2.93 12.25
C LYS A 84 13.31 -2.02 12.61
N GLY A 85 12.46 -1.72 11.65
CA GLY A 85 11.26 -0.92 11.84
C GLY A 85 10.29 -1.04 10.65
N LEU A 86 9.04 -0.78 10.92
CA LEU A 86 7.95 -0.81 9.95
C LEU A 86 7.28 0.56 9.89
N VAL A 87 6.98 1.04 8.69
CA VAL A 87 6.18 2.24 8.46
C VAL A 87 5.03 1.85 7.54
N ILE A 88 3.81 2.02 8.01
CA ILE A 88 2.60 1.78 7.21
C ILE A 88 1.81 3.07 7.04
N THR A 89 1.24 3.25 5.85
CA THR A 89 0.38 4.38 5.56
C THR A 89 -0.79 3.94 4.69
N GLY A 90 -2.01 4.33 5.04
CA GLY A 90 -3.22 3.92 4.32
C GLY A 90 -3.28 2.40 4.11
N SER A 91 -2.75 1.60 5.05
CA SER A 91 -2.50 0.17 4.84
C SER A 91 -3.79 -0.64 4.75
N SER A 92 -3.82 -1.60 3.84
CA SER A 92 -4.73 -2.73 3.91
C SER A 92 -4.22 -3.78 4.91
N GLY A 93 -5.04 -4.78 5.21
CA GLY A 93 -4.71 -5.87 6.14
C GLY A 93 -5.64 -6.00 7.35
N LEU A 94 -6.44 -4.98 7.67
CA LEU A 94 -7.50 -5.06 8.69
C LEU A 94 -8.88 -4.81 8.11
N TYR A 95 -9.01 -3.81 7.29
CA TYR A 95 -10.27 -3.41 6.70
C TYR A 95 -10.13 -3.35 5.18
N GLU A 96 -10.92 -4.18 4.53
CA GLU A 96 -10.97 -4.23 3.07
C GLU A 96 -12.38 -3.87 2.62
N ARG A 97 -12.59 -2.63 2.23
CA ARG A 97 -13.81 -2.27 1.54
C ARG A 97 -13.84 -3.01 0.21
N SER A 98 -14.96 -3.66 -0.10
CA SER A 98 -15.11 -4.34 -1.39
C SER A 98 -14.93 -3.32 -2.52
N MET A 99 -13.74 -3.30 -3.13
CA MET A 99 -13.47 -2.52 -4.35
C MET A 99 -14.24 -3.06 -5.56
N ILE A 100 -14.97 -4.18 -5.38
CA ILE A 100 -15.70 -4.90 -6.44
C ILE A 100 -17.16 -4.41 -6.52
N GLY A 101 -17.55 -3.47 -5.67
CA GLY A 101 -18.91 -2.96 -5.64
C GLY A 101 -19.36 -2.29 -6.96
N ASP A 102 -20.22 -1.34 -6.86
CA ASP A 102 -20.93 -0.67 -7.96
C ASP A 102 -20.04 0.01 -9.02
N GLY A 103 -18.75 0.09 -8.77
CA GLY A 103 -17.80 0.75 -9.68
C GLY A 103 -17.41 -0.06 -10.93
N TYR A 104 -17.46 -1.40 -10.88
CA TYR A 104 -16.99 -2.21 -12.01
C TYR A 104 -17.79 -2.00 -13.32
N PRO A 105 -19.12 -1.87 -13.30
CA PRO A 105 -19.89 -1.54 -14.50
C PRO A 105 -19.57 -0.16 -15.09
N LYS A 106 -19.12 0.78 -14.27
CA LYS A 106 -18.84 2.17 -14.65
C LYS A 106 -17.39 2.41 -15.10
N ARG A 107 -16.55 1.37 -15.14
CA ARG A 107 -15.11 1.50 -15.46
C ARG A 107 -14.80 2.10 -16.84
N SER A 108 -15.74 1.99 -17.79
CA SER A 108 -15.61 2.58 -19.13
C SER A 108 -15.95 4.08 -19.18
N ASN A 109 -16.49 4.64 -18.11
CA ASN A 109 -16.77 6.07 -18.00
C ASN A 109 -15.54 6.79 -17.43
N TYR A 110 -14.91 7.61 -18.26
CA TYR A 110 -13.70 8.33 -17.89
C TYR A 110 -13.92 9.31 -16.74
N GLU A 111 -15.02 10.08 -16.75
CA GLU A 111 -15.33 11.05 -15.69
C GLU A 111 -15.60 10.36 -14.36
N TYR A 112 -16.21 9.18 -14.38
CA TYR A 112 -16.37 8.36 -13.18
C TYR A 112 -15.00 7.91 -12.61
N ILE A 113 -14.10 7.44 -13.46
CA ILE A 113 -12.75 7.03 -13.03
C ILE A 113 -11.95 8.23 -12.52
N LYS A 114 -12.07 9.39 -13.18
CA LYS A 114 -11.45 10.64 -12.75
C LYS A 114 -11.93 11.00 -11.34
N SER A 115 -13.25 11.10 -11.13
CA SER A 115 -13.82 11.40 -9.81
C SER A 115 -13.34 10.42 -8.72
N LYS A 116 -13.30 9.11 -9.02
CA LYS A 116 -12.82 8.10 -8.07
C LYS A 116 -11.32 8.18 -7.81
N THR A 117 -10.53 8.68 -8.75
CA THR A 117 -9.10 8.94 -8.56
C THR A 117 -8.88 10.18 -7.70
N GLU A 118 -9.66 11.23 -7.93
CA GLU A 118 -9.64 12.47 -7.15
C GLU A 118 -10.03 12.21 -5.67
N GLU A 119 -11.03 11.36 -5.42
CA GLU A 119 -11.49 10.99 -4.06
C GLU A 119 -10.40 10.29 -3.21
N VAL A 120 -9.33 9.77 -3.81
CA VAL A 120 -8.20 9.15 -3.11
C VAL A 120 -7.38 10.18 -2.33
N PHE A 121 -7.40 11.43 -2.78
CA PHE A 121 -6.58 12.53 -2.27
C PHE A 121 -7.46 13.57 -1.55
N TYR A 122 -6.89 14.27 -0.59
CA TYR A 122 -7.50 15.47 -0.02
C TYR A 122 -7.47 16.62 -1.03
N ASN A 123 -6.32 16.82 -1.68
CA ASN A 123 -6.22 17.76 -2.80
C ASN A 123 -6.46 17.01 -4.13
N PRO A 124 -7.61 17.22 -4.80
CA PRO A 124 -7.93 16.52 -6.05
C PRO A 124 -6.95 16.81 -7.19
N GLU A 125 -6.18 17.91 -7.14
CA GLU A 125 -5.19 18.26 -8.17
C GLU A 125 -4.02 17.26 -8.24
N ILE A 126 -3.79 16.49 -7.18
CA ILE A 126 -2.82 15.39 -7.17
C ILE A 126 -3.21 14.29 -8.17
N ALA A 127 -4.50 14.13 -8.44
CA ALA A 127 -5.02 13.27 -9.49
C ALA A 127 -4.79 13.86 -10.89
N THR A 128 -3.52 14.01 -11.28
CA THR A 128 -3.16 14.56 -12.59
C THR A 128 -3.82 13.78 -13.72
N LYS A 129 -3.97 14.43 -14.87
CA LYS A 129 -4.52 13.79 -16.09
C LYS A 129 -3.75 12.50 -16.43
N GLU A 130 -2.43 12.50 -16.29
CA GLU A 130 -1.60 11.33 -16.55
C GLU A 130 -1.96 10.16 -15.61
N LEU A 131 -2.13 10.44 -14.31
CA LEU A 131 -2.53 9.43 -13.33
C LEU A 131 -3.92 8.86 -13.65
N VAL A 132 -4.88 9.72 -13.96
CA VAL A 132 -6.23 9.30 -14.36
C VAL A 132 -6.21 8.44 -15.63
N ASP A 133 -5.46 8.85 -16.65
CA ASP A 133 -5.30 8.11 -17.91
C ASP A 133 -4.71 6.71 -17.66
N ASP A 134 -3.71 6.61 -16.80
CA ASP A 134 -3.07 5.34 -16.44
C ASP A 134 -4.04 4.41 -15.69
N ILE A 135 -4.80 4.94 -14.75
CA ILE A 135 -5.82 4.18 -14.03
C ILE A 135 -6.92 3.74 -14.99
N PHE A 136 -7.40 4.64 -15.84
CA PHE A 136 -8.43 4.33 -16.84
C PHE A 136 -7.99 3.20 -17.77
N LYS A 137 -6.75 3.24 -18.29
CA LYS A 137 -6.18 2.16 -19.10
C LYS A 137 -6.10 0.85 -18.31
N THR A 138 -5.71 0.92 -17.03
CA THR A 138 -5.56 -0.25 -16.18
C THR A 138 -6.89 -0.93 -15.90
N VAL A 139 -7.93 -0.19 -15.51
CA VAL A 139 -9.26 -0.74 -15.20
C VAL A 139 -10.03 -1.20 -16.43
N ASN A 140 -9.65 -0.76 -17.61
CA ASN A 140 -10.19 -1.21 -18.89
C ASN A 140 -9.38 -2.36 -19.52
N ASN A 141 -8.24 -2.74 -18.93
CA ASN A 141 -7.50 -3.93 -19.33
C ASN A 141 -8.01 -5.15 -18.56
N ARG A 142 -8.68 -6.08 -19.25
CA ARG A 142 -9.29 -7.27 -18.65
C ARG A 142 -8.29 -8.11 -17.83
N GLY A 143 -7.09 -8.31 -18.33
CA GLY A 143 -6.05 -9.10 -17.66
C GLY A 143 -5.59 -8.46 -16.35
N LYS A 144 -5.40 -7.13 -16.35
CA LYS A 144 -5.04 -6.39 -15.16
C LYS A 144 -6.15 -6.37 -14.12
N VAL A 145 -7.39 -6.13 -14.54
CA VAL A 145 -8.54 -6.11 -13.63
C VAL A 145 -8.71 -7.45 -12.91
N ILE A 146 -8.58 -8.56 -13.58
CA ILE A 146 -8.69 -9.89 -12.95
C ILE A 146 -7.62 -10.05 -11.85
N LYS A 147 -6.40 -9.60 -12.08
CA LYS A 147 -5.32 -9.63 -11.06
C LYS A 147 -5.60 -8.67 -9.90
N ILE A 148 -6.09 -7.46 -10.17
CA ILE A 148 -6.51 -6.51 -9.15
C ILE A 148 -7.58 -7.11 -8.24
N LEU A 149 -8.61 -7.74 -8.83
CA LEU A 149 -9.66 -8.42 -8.09
C LEU A 149 -9.14 -9.61 -7.27
N ALA A 150 -8.18 -10.36 -7.81
CA ALA A 150 -7.54 -11.46 -7.10
C ALA A 150 -6.76 -10.96 -5.88
N LEU A 151 -6.04 -9.84 -6.01
CA LEU A 151 -5.32 -9.19 -4.90
C LEU A 151 -6.27 -8.66 -3.84
N ALA A 152 -7.34 -7.97 -4.22
CA ALA A 152 -8.34 -7.49 -3.28
C ALA A 152 -8.97 -8.64 -2.47
N LYS A 153 -9.37 -9.73 -3.14
CA LYS A 153 -9.85 -10.95 -2.48
C LYS A 153 -8.80 -11.60 -1.59
N SER A 154 -7.54 -11.56 -2.00
CA SER A 154 -6.43 -12.09 -1.22
C SER A 154 -6.19 -11.26 0.03
N ALA A 155 -6.26 -9.93 -0.05
CA ALA A 155 -6.13 -9.05 1.11
C ALA A 155 -7.18 -9.36 2.17
N ILE A 156 -8.45 -9.51 1.77
CA ILE A 156 -9.54 -9.90 2.68
C ILE A 156 -9.24 -11.24 3.37
N ARG A 157 -8.78 -12.25 2.61
CA ARG A 157 -8.48 -13.60 3.18
C ARG A 157 -7.29 -13.64 4.12
N HIS A 158 -6.39 -12.67 4.02
CA HIS A 158 -5.18 -12.59 4.83
C HIS A 158 -5.26 -11.42 5.80
N ASN A 159 -6.44 -11.23 6.41
CA ASN A 159 -6.63 -10.26 7.48
C ASN A 159 -5.61 -10.50 8.61
N MET A 160 -5.04 -9.43 9.14
CA MET A 160 -3.93 -9.46 10.08
C MET A 160 -4.34 -9.30 11.55
N SER A 161 -5.65 -9.19 11.84
CA SER A 161 -6.13 -8.88 13.20
C SER A 161 -5.63 -9.85 14.27
N GLU A 162 -5.44 -11.14 13.94
CA GLU A 162 -4.92 -12.15 14.87
C GLU A 162 -3.38 -12.18 14.95
N ASP A 163 -2.71 -11.65 13.93
CA ASP A 163 -1.24 -11.63 13.84
C ASP A 163 -0.64 -10.37 14.47
N LEU A 164 -1.27 -9.20 14.29
CA LEU A 164 -0.76 -7.90 14.75
C LEU A 164 -0.40 -7.86 16.24
N PRO A 165 -1.19 -8.44 17.18
CA PRO A 165 -0.84 -8.43 18.61
C PRO A 165 0.45 -9.20 18.94
N LYS A 166 0.92 -10.05 18.04
CA LYS A 166 2.13 -10.87 18.21
C LYS A 166 3.37 -10.20 17.62
N MET A 167 3.20 -9.16 16.80
CA MET A 167 4.29 -8.46 16.12
C MET A 167 4.93 -7.45 17.08
N LYS A 168 6.21 -7.62 17.36
CA LYS A 168 6.97 -6.79 18.34
C LYS A 168 7.85 -5.72 17.70
N ASN A 169 7.91 -5.68 16.39
CA ASN A 169 8.72 -4.71 15.67
C ASN A 169 8.16 -3.29 15.87
N LYS A 170 9.06 -2.31 16.03
CA LYS A 170 8.67 -0.90 16.12
C LYS A 170 7.94 -0.50 14.84
N THR A 171 6.75 0.07 14.98
CA THR A 171 5.90 0.43 13.86
C THR A 171 5.46 1.89 13.95
N ALA A 172 5.75 2.67 12.92
CA ALA A 172 5.15 3.98 12.73
C ALA A 172 3.93 3.85 11.81
N ILE A 173 2.78 4.33 12.28
CA ILE A 173 1.53 4.37 11.53
C ILE A 173 1.31 5.81 11.11
N ILE A 174 1.45 6.11 9.82
CA ILE A 174 1.32 7.48 9.30
C ILE A 174 0.06 7.54 8.45
N TRP A 175 -0.92 8.39 8.84
CA TRP A 175 -2.22 8.33 8.20
C TRP A 175 -2.81 9.70 7.91
N GLY A 176 -3.43 9.85 6.73
CA GLY A 176 -4.19 11.04 6.39
C GLY A 176 -5.53 11.06 7.15
N LYS A 177 -5.84 12.19 7.80
CA LYS A 177 -7.12 12.35 8.51
C LYS A 177 -8.34 12.28 7.57
N GLN A 178 -8.14 12.55 6.30
CA GLN A 178 -9.19 12.54 5.27
C GLN A 178 -9.09 11.33 4.33
N ASP A 179 -8.44 10.24 4.76
CA ASP A 179 -8.36 9.01 3.98
C ASP A 179 -9.77 8.39 3.83
N SER A 180 -10.29 8.43 2.61
CA SER A 180 -11.60 7.88 2.23
C SER A 180 -11.52 6.41 1.78
N VAL A 181 -10.32 5.90 1.49
CA VAL A 181 -10.09 4.53 1.02
C VAL A 181 -9.94 3.56 2.20
N THR A 182 -9.04 3.89 3.12
CA THR A 182 -8.90 3.23 4.42
C THR A 182 -9.16 4.26 5.51
N PRO A 183 -10.40 4.34 6.01
CA PRO A 183 -10.80 5.41 6.92
C PRO A 183 -9.93 5.51 8.18
N PRO A 184 -9.83 6.69 8.82
CA PRO A 184 -9.01 6.94 10.01
C PRO A 184 -9.18 5.90 11.12
N LYS A 185 -10.39 5.36 11.29
CA LYS A 185 -10.67 4.28 12.24
C LYS A 185 -9.76 3.06 12.05
N VAL A 186 -9.36 2.77 10.83
CA VAL A 186 -8.46 1.64 10.52
C VAL A 186 -7.06 1.89 11.10
N ALA A 187 -6.57 3.14 11.08
CA ALA A 187 -5.30 3.49 11.70
C ALA A 187 -5.35 3.32 13.23
N GLU A 188 -6.46 3.73 13.87
CA GLU A 188 -6.69 3.51 15.31
C GLU A 188 -6.72 2.03 15.64
N ASP A 189 -7.35 1.21 14.79
CA ASP A 189 -7.40 -0.24 14.98
C ASP A 189 -6.01 -0.88 14.83
N PHE A 190 -5.19 -0.43 13.87
CA PHE A 190 -3.78 -0.85 13.77
C PHE A 190 -3.01 -0.49 15.03
N ASP A 191 -3.14 0.74 15.53
CA ASP A 191 -2.42 1.22 16.72
C ASP A 191 -2.85 0.44 17.98
N SER A 192 -4.13 0.14 18.11
CA SER A 192 -4.65 -0.64 19.23
C SER A 192 -4.18 -2.10 19.24
N LEU A 193 -3.91 -2.68 18.07
CA LEU A 193 -3.51 -4.09 17.92
C LEU A 193 -2.00 -4.30 17.92
N LEU A 194 -1.22 -3.32 17.46
CA LEU A 194 0.23 -3.40 17.41
C LEU A 194 0.84 -3.00 18.75
N PRO A 195 1.54 -3.90 19.47
CA PRO A 195 2.00 -3.62 20.84
C PRO A 195 3.14 -2.59 20.92
N ASN A 196 3.76 -2.23 19.80
CA ASN A 196 4.91 -1.33 19.75
C ASN A 196 4.77 -0.35 18.57
N SER A 197 3.63 0.34 18.51
CA SER A 197 3.31 1.31 17.47
C SER A 197 3.26 2.74 17.99
N GLU A 198 3.36 3.66 17.05
CA GLU A 198 3.12 5.09 17.27
C GLU A 198 2.34 5.62 16.06
N LEU A 199 1.19 6.27 16.33
CA LEU A 199 0.29 6.78 15.32
C LEU A 199 0.51 8.28 15.08
N PHE A 200 0.79 8.63 13.84
CA PHE A 200 0.99 9.99 13.35
C PHE A 200 -0.10 10.39 12.38
N TRP A 201 -0.84 11.44 12.70
CA TRP A 201 -1.86 12.00 11.84
C TRP A 201 -1.34 13.11 10.94
N ILE A 202 -1.68 13.04 9.66
CA ILE A 202 -1.44 14.12 8.72
C ILE A 202 -2.78 14.79 8.40
N ASP A 203 -2.88 16.07 8.71
CA ASP A 203 -4.05 16.87 8.39
C ASP A 203 -4.05 17.29 6.92
N LYS A 204 -5.25 17.47 6.33
CA LYS A 204 -5.41 17.81 4.90
C LYS A 204 -4.70 16.81 3.98
N CYS A 205 -4.85 15.53 4.28
CA CYS A 205 -4.21 14.44 3.57
C CYS A 205 -5.18 13.26 3.44
N GLY A 206 -5.24 12.67 2.26
CA GLY A 206 -6.00 11.48 1.94
C GLY A 206 -5.18 10.19 2.09
N HIS A 207 -5.37 9.27 1.12
CA HIS A 207 -4.84 7.90 1.17
C HIS A 207 -3.34 7.78 0.86
N ALA A 208 -2.75 8.75 0.22
CA ALA A 208 -1.38 8.67 -0.27
C ALA A 208 -0.49 9.83 0.24
N PRO A 209 -0.17 9.86 1.56
CA PRO A 209 0.63 10.95 2.16
C PRO A 209 1.95 11.19 1.43
N MET A 210 2.61 10.14 0.96
CA MET A 210 3.88 10.23 0.24
C MET A 210 3.77 10.90 -1.15
N MET A 211 2.55 11.14 -1.63
CA MET A 211 2.28 11.88 -2.87
C MET A 211 1.76 13.29 -2.59
N GLU A 212 0.94 13.44 -1.54
CA GLU A 212 0.27 14.70 -1.21
C GLU A 212 1.17 15.65 -0.44
N LEU A 213 1.92 15.11 0.53
CA LEU A 213 2.77 15.86 1.47
C LEU A 213 4.10 15.11 1.69
N PRO A 214 4.92 14.95 0.62
CA PRO A 214 6.15 14.16 0.65
C PRO A 214 7.25 14.75 1.54
#